data_4ff63ad949bb58b45731572aeec7c80d
#
_entry.id   4ff63ad949bb58b45731572aeec7c80d
#
_cell.length_a   1.000
_cell.length_b   1.000
_cell.length_c   1.000
_cell.angle_alpha   90.00
_cell.angle_beta   90.00
_cell.angle_gamma   90.00
#
_symmetry.space_group_name_H-M   'P 1'
#
loop_
_entity.id
_entity.type
_entity.pdbx_description
1 polymer ?
#
loop_
_entity_poly.entity_id
_entity_poly.type
_entity_poly.pdbx_seq_one_letter_code
_entity_poly.pdbx_strand_id
1 'polypeptide(L)'
;PRRVEAEVVGTRVQPAGARAEDGVEIACTLRIANQTRKPVGGRVAFEQLPVGWEGAPDSRTLTRIEPGSTRRITLGARTAALAWNQAGIRELPLVLTLEGREPVRLIARLAHVPAVDLSDPIKVDGDPREWPTGVGNDLSSFRPVSAEPNGASQPPAQDTLAFVGRREGNLYFAIRCGLDSRGNAERRNRPPDVVADMVPTGAEAVEILIDPSNAGTRSSADVYRIAVGPGGALWQHGVATDPPTAPARDWSPPIRHAVRLAGDHWTAEIEVPLAAFPERYRRQAVWGLNVARFDLDAQELSNWAGARGNVYNPRTLGNLTLP
;
A
#
# COMPACT_ATOMS: atom_id res chain seq x y z
N PRO A 1 -29.82 13.38 6.35
CA PRO A 1 -29.92 13.10 7.79
C PRO A 1 -28.54 13.11 8.40
N ARG A 2 -28.36 13.88 9.49
CA ARG A 2 -27.09 13.95 10.21
C ARG A 2 -26.81 12.60 10.88
N ARG A 3 -25.67 12.00 10.60
CA ARG A 3 -25.29 10.66 11.06
C ARG A 3 -23.90 10.65 11.71
N VAL A 4 -23.56 9.56 12.39
CA VAL A 4 -22.19 9.26 12.74
C VAL A 4 -21.56 8.53 11.55
N GLU A 5 -20.41 9.00 11.12
CA GLU A 5 -19.62 8.38 10.07
C GLU A 5 -18.37 7.76 10.68
N ALA A 6 -18.07 6.54 10.27
CA ALA A 6 -16.88 5.83 10.72
C ALA A 6 -16.19 5.18 9.52
N GLU A 7 -14.87 5.30 9.49
CA GLU A 7 -14.03 4.70 8.45
C GLU A 7 -12.71 4.22 9.04
N VAL A 8 -12.16 3.17 8.46
CA VAL A 8 -10.76 2.77 8.71
C VAL A 8 -9.86 3.64 7.84
N VAL A 9 -8.97 4.40 8.49
CA VAL A 9 -8.08 5.34 7.80
C VAL A 9 -6.67 4.81 7.61
N GLY A 10 -6.35 3.64 8.16
CA GLY A 10 -5.09 2.97 7.92
C GLY A 10 -4.83 1.77 8.83
N THR A 11 -3.97 0.90 8.35
CA THR A 11 -3.40 -0.23 9.10
C THR A 11 -1.88 -0.13 9.01
N ARG A 12 -1.20 -0.41 10.13
CA ARG A 12 0.25 -0.37 10.22
C ARG A 12 0.76 -1.60 10.92
N VAL A 13 1.92 -2.05 10.48
CA VAL A 13 2.69 -3.10 11.13
C VAL A 13 3.98 -2.50 11.65
N GLN A 14 4.37 -2.93 12.82
CA GLN A 14 5.68 -2.62 13.41
C GLN A 14 6.20 -3.84 14.15
N PRO A 15 7.52 -4.01 14.28
CA PRO A 15 8.08 -5.06 15.13
C PRO A 15 7.55 -4.93 16.57
N ALA A 16 7.17 -6.05 17.19
CA ALA A 16 6.73 -6.07 18.58
C ALA A 16 7.90 -5.97 19.58
N GLY A 17 9.13 -6.19 19.10
CA GLY A 17 10.37 -6.11 19.87
C GLY A 17 11.58 -5.97 18.97
N ALA A 18 12.77 -6.16 19.55
CA ALA A 18 14.03 -5.99 18.83
C ALA A 18 14.40 -7.18 17.95
N ARG A 19 13.78 -8.34 18.15
CA ARG A 19 14.06 -9.58 17.44
C ARG A 19 12.89 -10.02 16.59
N ALA A 20 13.18 -10.72 15.50
CA ALA A 20 12.14 -11.23 14.60
C ALA A 20 11.15 -12.17 15.30
N GLU A 21 11.63 -12.95 16.29
CA GLU A 21 10.80 -13.83 17.10
C GLU A 21 9.82 -13.12 18.04
N ASP A 22 10.04 -11.83 18.33
CA ASP A 22 9.13 -11.05 19.17
C ASP A 22 7.76 -10.82 18.49
N GLY A 23 7.68 -11.12 17.19
CA GLY A 23 6.47 -10.94 16.40
C GLY A 23 6.26 -9.50 15.95
N VAL A 24 5.04 -9.21 15.57
CA VAL A 24 4.65 -7.89 15.08
C VAL A 24 3.40 -7.37 15.78
N GLU A 25 3.34 -6.07 15.91
CA GLU A 25 2.14 -5.33 16.32
C GLU A 25 1.45 -4.73 15.12
N ILE A 26 0.13 -4.84 15.10
CA ILE A 26 -0.73 -4.25 14.10
C ILE A 26 -1.52 -3.12 14.76
N ALA A 27 -1.51 -1.97 14.15
CA ALA A 27 -2.32 -0.82 14.55
C ALA A 27 -3.38 -0.52 13.50
N CYS A 28 -4.66 -0.67 13.85
CA CYS A 28 -5.79 -0.28 13.02
C CYS A 28 -6.32 1.07 13.51
N THR A 29 -6.24 2.10 12.70
CA THR A 29 -6.72 3.44 13.04
C THR A 29 -8.05 3.72 12.36
N LEU A 30 -9.03 4.12 13.17
CA LEU A 30 -10.36 4.55 12.73
C LEU A 30 -10.51 6.06 12.89
N ARG A 31 -11.25 6.65 12.00
CA ARG A 31 -11.78 8.02 12.11
C ARG A 31 -13.27 7.95 12.33
N ILE A 32 -13.78 8.60 13.37
CA ILE A 32 -15.20 8.64 13.71
C ILE A 32 -15.62 10.11 13.77
N ALA A 33 -16.56 10.51 12.93
CA ALA A 33 -17.10 11.86 12.85
C ALA A 33 -18.55 11.89 13.35
N ASN A 34 -18.83 12.69 14.38
CA ASN A 34 -20.18 12.88 14.88
C ASN A 34 -20.84 14.08 14.19
N GLN A 35 -21.63 13.82 13.17
CA GLN A 35 -22.41 14.84 12.47
C GLN A 35 -23.83 15.02 13.06
N THR A 36 -24.12 14.41 14.21
CA THR A 36 -25.41 14.54 14.86
C THR A 36 -25.49 15.81 15.73
N ARG A 37 -26.65 16.06 16.32
CA ARG A 37 -26.87 17.20 17.24
C ARG A 37 -26.59 16.87 18.71
N LYS A 38 -26.31 15.60 19.02
CA LYS A 38 -26.07 15.11 20.38
C LYS A 38 -24.70 14.48 20.48
N PRO A 39 -24.04 14.55 21.62
CA PRO A 39 -22.84 13.78 21.88
C PRO A 39 -23.10 12.29 21.70
N VAL A 40 -22.11 11.54 21.28
CA VAL A 40 -22.16 10.08 21.15
C VAL A 40 -21.01 9.43 21.90
N GLY A 41 -21.32 8.35 22.61
CA GLY A 41 -20.36 7.46 23.26
C GLY A 41 -20.52 6.04 22.69
N GLY A 42 -19.63 5.14 23.11
CA GLY A 42 -19.72 3.75 22.66
C GLY A 42 -18.44 2.97 22.84
N ARG A 43 -18.27 1.96 22.00
CA ARG A 43 -17.09 1.09 21.99
C ARG A 43 -16.77 0.66 20.56
N VAL A 44 -15.49 0.53 20.26
CA VAL A 44 -15.02 -0.16 19.05
C VAL A 44 -14.17 -1.35 19.44
N ALA A 45 -14.34 -2.48 18.74
CA ALA A 45 -13.61 -3.72 19.00
C ALA A 45 -13.35 -4.47 17.68
N PHE A 46 -12.34 -5.35 17.69
CA PHE A 46 -12.29 -6.40 16.68
C PHE A 46 -13.48 -7.36 16.90
N GLU A 47 -14.20 -7.69 15.82
CA GLU A 47 -15.27 -8.70 15.88
C GLU A 47 -14.63 -10.09 15.96
N GLN A 48 -13.57 -10.30 15.19
CA GLN A 48 -12.77 -11.52 15.20
C GLN A 48 -11.34 -11.20 14.74
N LEU A 49 -10.38 -11.77 15.43
CA LEU A 49 -8.98 -11.77 15.00
C LEU A 49 -8.63 -13.12 14.34
N PRO A 50 -7.70 -13.15 13.40
CA PRO A 50 -7.18 -14.40 12.84
C PRO A 50 -6.61 -15.31 13.93
N VAL A 51 -6.59 -16.63 13.68
CA VAL A 51 -6.01 -17.60 14.62
C VAL A 51 -4.55 -17.27 14.89
N GLY A 52 -4.17 -17.29 16.15
CA GLY A 52 -2.81 -16.95 16.60
C GLY A 52 -2.54 -15.45 16.76
N TRP A 53 -3.58 -14.61 16.62
CA TRP A 53 -3.49 -13.18 16.90
C TRP A 53 -4.15 -12.84 18.23
N GLU A 54 -3.56 -11.91 18.95
CA GLU A 54 -4.04 -11.42 20.23
C GLU A 54 -4.35 -9.93 20.16
N GLY A 55 -5.43 -9.49 20.78
CA GLY A 55 -5.77 -8.09 20.91
C GLY A 55 -4.86 -7.34 21.88
N ALA A 56 -4.34 -6.18 21.52
CA ALA A 56 -3.44 -5.40 22.35
C ALA A 56 -3.60 -3.87 22.17
N PRO A 57 -4.63 -3.22 22.64
CA PRO A 57 -5.95 -3.69 23.08
C PRO A 57 -6.85 -4.06 21.90
N ASP A 58 -7.68 -5.07 22.10
CA ASP A 58 -8.66 -5.54 21.13
C ASP A 58 -9.93 -4.66 21.08
N SER A 59 -10.09 -3.78 22.04
CA SER A 59 -11.22 -2.86 22.11
C SER A 59 -10.87 -1.52 22.77
N ARG A 60 -11.65 -0.49 22.41
CA ARG A 60 -11.53 0.86 22.98
C ARG A 60 -12.90 1.45 23.28
N THR A 61 -13.04 2.00 24.47
CA THR A 61 -14.20 2.81 24.84
C THR A 61 -14.11 4.18 24.18
N LEU A 62 -15.20 4.60 23.58
CA LEU A 62 -15.39 5.93 23.03
C LEU A 62 -15.98 6.82 24.13
N THR A 63 -15.12 7.57 24.80
CA THR A 63 -15.64 8.69 25.58
C THR A 63 -16.28 9.69 24.64
N ARG A 64 -17.32 10.35 25.12
CA ARG A 64 -18.12 11.37 24.46
C ARG A 64 -17.46 12.09 23.28
N ILE A 65 -18.02 11.93 22.07
CA ILE A 65 -17.66 12.69 20.86
C ILE A 65 -18.70 13.77 20.67
N GLU A 66 -18.30 15.02 20.76
CA GLU A 66 -19.20 16.16 20.65
C GLU A 66 -19.77 16.33 19.23
N PRO A 67 -20.95 16.96 19.07
CA PRO A 67 -21.50 17.31 17.78
C PRO A 67 -20.52 18.08 16.90
N GLY A 68 -20.38 17.70 15.63
CA GLY A 68 -19.45 18.31 14.68
C GLY A 68 -17.98 17.91 14.87
N SER A 69 -17.67 17.11 15.91
CA SER A 69 -16.29 16.69 16.21
C SER A 69 -15.93 15.38 15.51
N THR A 70 -14.63 15.24 15.29
CA THR A 70 -14.03 14.01 14.75
C THR A 70 -13.01 13.45 15.75
N ARG A 71 -13.01 12.14 15.94
CA ARG A 71 -12.05 11.43 16.78
C ARG A 71 -11.32 10.34 16.00
N ARG A 72 -10.03 10.20 16.25
CA ARG A 72 -9.23 9.05 15.78
C ARG A 72 -8.98 8.10 16.94
N ILE A 73 -9.07 6.80 16.65
CA ILE A 73 -8.93 5.73 17.62
C ILE A 73 -8.11 4.63 16.98
N THR A 74 -7.16 4.10 17.74
CA THR A 74 -6.33 2.99 17.29
C THR A 74 -6.61 1.77 18.15
N LEU A 75 -6.92 0.65 17.50
CA LEU A 75 -6.93 -0.68 18.07
C LEU A 75 -5.64 -1.39 17.71
N GLY A 76 -5.15 -2.22 18.63
CA GLY A 76 -3.94 -3.02 18.42
C GLY A 76 -4.24 -4.51 18.38
N ALA A 77 -3.42 -5.25 17.65
CA ALA A 77 -3.32 -6.69 17.72
C ALA A 77 -1.86 -7.11 17.61
N ARG A 78 -1.54 -8.33 18.10
CA ARG A 78 -0.19 -8.92 18.00
C ARG A 78 -0.27 -10.28 17.34
N THR A 79 0.80 -10.66 16.65
CA THR A 79 0.95 -12.00 16.12
C THR A 79 2.43 -12.39 16.08
N ALA A 80 2.70 -13.70 16.14
CA ALA A 80 4.07 -14.21 16.05
C ALA A 80 4.69 -13.96 14.68
N ALA A 81 6.00 -13.80 14.61
CA ALA A 81 6.76 -13.50 13.39
C ALA A 81 6.49 -14.49 12.25
N LEU A 82 6.31 -15.77 12.56
CA LEU A 82 6.05 -16.83 11.56
C LEU A 82 4.75 -16.61 10.77
N ALA A 83 3.79 -15.85 11.28
CA ALA A 83 2.57 -15.51 10.56
C ALA A 83 2.80 -14.45 9.46
N TRP A 84 4.00 -13.86 9.40
CA TRP A 84 4.34 -12.72 8.55
C TRP A 84 5.37 -13.01 7.46
N ASN A 85 5.78 -14.25 7.31
CA ASN A 85 6.70 -14.63 6.23
C ASN A 85 6.01 -14.85 4.88
N GLN A 86 4.72 -14.51 4.78
CA GLN A 86 3.93 -14.68 3.57
C GLN A 86 3.23 -13.38 3.20
N ALA A 87 3.28 -13.04 1.93
CA ALA A 87 2.48 -11.96 1.38
C ALA A 87 0.99 -12.26 1.53
N GLY A 88 0.21 -11.21 1.60
CA GLY A 88 -1.24 -11.34 1.55
C GLY A 88 -1.98 -10.14 2.09
N ILE A 89 -3.27 -10.21 1.89
CA ILE A 89 -4.21 -9.23 2.38
C ILE A 89 -5.09 -9.93 3.39
N ARG A 90 -5.17 -9.34 4.59
CA ARG A 90 -6.05 -9.81 5.65
C ARG A 90 -7.12 -8.78 5.93
N GLU A 91 -8.34 -9.23 6.02
CA GLU A 91 -9.48 -8.42 6.42
C GLU A 91 -9.72 -8.64 7.91
N LEU A 92 -9.70 -7.55 8.67
CA LEU A 92 -9.90 -7.54 10.11
C LEU A 92 -11.25 -6.88 10.36
N PRO A 93 -12.30 -7.67 10.64
CA PRO A 93 -13.63 -7.12 10.91
C PRO A 93 -13.65 -6.41 12.26
N LEU A 94 -14.25 -5.23 12.27
CA LEU A 94 -14.40 -4.35 13.41
C LEU A 94 -15.88 -4.05 13.64
N VAL A 95 -16.28 -3.93 14.88
CA VAL A 95 -17.63 -3.50 15.27
C VAL A 95 -17.53 -2.20 16.07
N LEU A 96 -18.21 -1.17 15.59
CA LEU A 96 -18.44 0.08 16.30
C LEU A 96 -19.86 0.04 16.88
N THR A 97 -19.96 -0.07 18.19
CA THR A 97 -21.23 0.00 18.94
C THR A 97 -21.37 1.40 19.53
N LEU A 98 -22.40 2.12 19.15
CA LEU A 98 -22.72 3.44 19.66
C LEU A 98 -23.97 3.38 20.54
N GLU A 99 -24.00 4.17 21.60
CA GLU A 99 -25.14 4.23 22.51
C GLU A 99 -26.43 4.58 21.78
N GLY A 100 -27.45 3.72 21.96
CA GLY A 100 -28.77 3.90 21.36
C GLY A 100 -28.80 3.76 19.83
N ARG A 101 -27.86 3.07 19.21
CA ARG A 101 -27.79 2.86 17.75
C ARG A 101 -27.42 1.43 17.40
N GLU A 102 -27.81 1.04 16.19
CA GLU A 102 -27.35 -0.22 15.62
C GLU A 102 -25.83 -0.25 15.44
N PRO A 103 -25.19 -1.37 15.70
CA PRO A 103 -23.76 -1.54 15.47
C PRO A 103 -23.38 -1.32 14.01
N VAL A 104 -22.25 -0.67 13.79
CA VAL A 104 -21.67 -0.45 12.47
C VAL A 104 -20.51 -1.42 12.31
N ARG A 105 -20.56 -2.27 11.29
CA ARG A 105 -19.46 -3.13 10.90
C ARG A 105 -18.53 -2.41 9.95
N LEU A 106 -17.23 -2.51 10.20
CA LEU A 106 -16.15 -1.97 9.40
C LEU A 106 -15.14 -3.07 9.11
N ILE A 107 -14.40 -2.93 8.02
CA ILE A 107 -13.33 -3.86 7.68
C ILE A 107 -12.03 -3.06 7.58
N ALA A 108 -11.06 -3.42 8.43
CA ALA A 108 -9.69 -2.96 8.26
C ALA A 108 -8.96 -3.93 7.31
N ARG A 109 -8.38 -3.38 6.26
CA ARG A 109 -7.60 -4.15 5.29
C ARG A 109 -6.13 -3.99 5.61
N LEU A 110 -5.47 -5.10 5.91
CA LEU A 110 -4.05 -5.18 6.16
C LEU A 110 -3.38 -5.86 4.97
N ALA A 111 -2.68 -5.09 4.16
CA ALA A 111 -1.81 -5.60 3.11
C ALA A 111 -0.39 -5.73 3.64
N HIS A 112 0.25 -6.86 3.41
CA HIS A 112 1.59 -7.17 3.87
C HIS A 112 2.34 -8.01 2.83
N VAL A 113 3.63 -7.73 2.66
CA VAL A 113 4.54 -8.51 1.84
C VAL A 113 5.95 -8.47 2.43
N PRO A 114 6.65 -9.60 2.54
CA PRO A 114 8.08 -9.62 2.81
C PRO A 114 8.89 -9.37 1.53
N ALA A 115 9.96 -8.59 1.62
CA ALA A 115 10.99 -8.59 0.59
C ALA A 115 11.87 -9.83 0.81
N VAL A 116 11.67 -10.87 0.00
CA VAL A 116 12.46 -12.10 0.14
C VAL A 116 13.91 -11.87 -0.30
N ASP A 117 14.84 -12.56 0.37
CA ASP A 117 16.24 -12.56 -0.07
C ASP A 117 16.37 -13.35 -1.38
N LEU A 118 16.86 -12.68 -2.42
CA LEU A 118 17.10 -13.27 -3.71
C LEU A 118 18.47 -13.98 -3.69
N SER A 119 18.46 -15.31 -3.76
CA SER A 119 19.67 -16.15 -3.77
C SER A 119 20.54 -15.91 -4.99
N ASP A 120 19.89 -15.79 -6.14
CA ASP A 120 20.53 -15.61 -7.43
C ASP A 120 20.46 -14.15 -7.89
N PRO A 121 21.45 -13.68 -8.68
CA PRO A 121 21.39 -12.36 -9.28
C PRO A 121 20.19 -12.23 -10.20
N ILE A 122 19.40 -11.19 -10.02
CA ILE A 122 18.34 -10.81 -10.95
C ILE A 122 18.95 -10.00 -12.09
N LYS A 123 18.68 -10.43 -13.30
CA LYS A 123 19.02 -9.69 -14.50
C LYS A 123 17.86 -8.76 -14.85
N VAL A 124 18.05 -7.48 -14.66
CA VAL A 124 17.04 -6.47 -15.00
C VAL A 124 16.97 -6.35 -16.53
N ASP A 125 16.18 -7.22 -17.19
CA ASP A 125 16.00 -7.25 -18.65
C ASP A 125 14.53 -7.29 -19.10
N GLY A 126 13.61 -7.17 -18.14
CA GLY A 126 12.18 -7.17 -18.35
C GLY A 126 11.56 -8.56 -18.44
N ASP A 127 12.32 -9.63 -18.18
CA ASP A 127 11.84 -11.02 -18.20
C ASP A 127 11.83 -11.63 -16.79
N PRO A 128 10.71 -11.66 -16.09
CA PRO A 128 10.66 -12.08 -14.69
C PRO A 128 10.69 -13.61 -14.50
N ARG A 129 11.10 -14.41 -15.49
CA ARG A 129 11.06 -15.88 -15.40
C ARG A 129 12.05 -16.47 -14.40
N GLU A 130 13.12 -15.77 -14.07
CA GLU A 130 14.07 -16.17 -13.03
C GLU A 130 13.63 -15.82 -11.61
N TRP A 131 12.55 -15.08 -11.45
CA TRP A 131 12.06 -14.69 -10.14
C TRP A 131 11.51 -15.87 -9.35
N PRO A 132 11.82 -15.99 -8.05
CA PRO A 132 11.22 -17.01 -7.21
C PRO A 132 9.73 -16.76 -7.09
N THR A 133 8.92 -17.78 -7.39
CA THR A 133 7.47 -17.76 -7.23
C THR A 133 7.03 -18.68 -6.11
N GLY A 134 5.89 -18.39 -5.46
CA GLY A 134 5.36 -19.25 -4.41
C GLY A 134 6.09 -19.17 -3.06
N VAL A 135 7.01 -18.23 -2.91
CA VAL A 135 7.78 -18.02 -1.67
C VAL A 135 7.19 -16.91 -0.79
N GLY A 136 5.99 -16.43 -1.10
CA GLY A 136 5.27 -15.45 -0.32
C GLY A 136 5.71 -14.01 -0.53
N ASN A 137 6.26 -13.69 -1.69
CA ASN A 137 6.73 -12.36 -2.09
C ASN A 137 5.83 -11.71 -3.16
N ASP A 138 4.67 -12.29 -3.42
CA ASP A 138 3.76 -11.83 -4.46
C ASP A 138 2.80 -10.75 -3.93
N LEU A 139 2.60 -9.73 -4.74
CA LEU A 139 1.59 -8.72 -4.59
C LEU A 139 0.50 -9.02 -5.63
N SER A 140 -0.50 -9.76 -5.20
CA SER A 140 -1.70 -10.09 -5.97
C SER A 140 -2.93 -9.37 -5.41
N SER A 141 -4.10 -9.64 -5.96
CA SER A 141 -5.37 -9.07 -5.46
C SER A 141 -5.45 -7.55 -5.55
N PHE A 142 -4.97 -6.98 -6.63
CA PHE A 142 -5.20 -5.58 -6.95
C PHE A 142 -6.71 -5.27 -6.93
N ARG A 143 -7.06 -4.07 -6.52
CA ARG A 143 -8.44 -3.58 -6.50
C ARG A 143 -8.53 -2.21 -7.14
N PRO A 144 -9.60 -1.96 -7.92
CA PRO A 144 -9.88 -0.62 -8.43
C PRO A 144 -10.01 0.39 -7.30
N VAL A 145 -9.52 1.59 -7.53
CA VAL A 145 -9.70 2.72 -6.64
C VAL A 145 -11.14 3.19 -6.76
N SER A 146 -11.96 2.87 -5.78
CA SER A 146 -13.36 3.26 -5.73
C SER A 146 -13.56 4.45 -4.80
N ALA A 147 -14.37 5.41 -5.24
CA ALA A 147 -14.84 6.50 -4.38
C ALA A 147 -15.92 6.04 -3.37
N GLU A 148 -16.52 4.87 -3.57
CA GLU A 148 -17.58 4.32 -2.73
C GLU A 148 -17.00 3.63 -1.48
N PRO A 149 -17.28 4.12 -0.26
CA PRO A 149 -16.71 3.57 0.97
C PRO A 149 -17.07 2.11 1.25
N ASN A 150 -18.20 1.64 0.74
CA ASN A 150 -18.76 0.29 0.98
C ASN A 150 -19.12 -0.45 -0.32
N GLY A 151 -18.66 0.04 -1.47
CA GLY A 151 -18.88 -0.65 -2.75
C GLY A 151 -18.26 -2.04 -2.72
N ALA A 152 -18.98 -3.05 -3.20
CA ALA A 152 -18.41 -4.36 -3.43
C ALA A 152 -17.19 -4.20 -4.34
N SER A 153 -16.04 -4.69 -3.88
CA SER A 153 -14.80 -4.62 -4.65
C SER A 153 -14.96 -5.53 -5.87
N GLN A 154 -15.12 -4.92 -7.03
CA GLN A 154 -15.02 -5.65 -8.29
C GLN A 154 -13.53 -5.96 -8.56
N PRO A 155 -13.22 -7.06 -9.25
CA PRO A 155 -11.87 -7.28 -9.75
C PRO A 155 -11.48 -6.16 -10.73
N PRO A 156 -10.19 -5.86 -10.88
CA PRO A 156 -9.73 -4.91 -11.89
C PRO A 156 -10.02 -5.46 -13.30
N ALA A 157 -10.14 -4.54 -14.27
CA ALA A 157 -10.42 -4.89 -15.66
C ALA A 157 -9.35 -5.80 -16.26
N GLN A 158 -8.10 -5.63 -15.86
CA GLN A 158 -6.96 -6.44 -16.25
C GLN A 158 -6.14 -6.85 -15.04
N ASP A 159 -5.61 -8.06 -15.06
CA ASP A 159 -4.77 -8.59 -13.99
C ASP A 159 -3.44 -7.85 -13.88
N THR A 160 -3.04 -7.63 -12.64
CA THR A 160 -1.70 -7.15 -12.28
C THR A 160 -1.14 -8.07 -11.21
N LEU A 161 0.09 -8.52 -11.43
CA LEU A 161 0.85 -9.33 -10.49
C LEU A 161 2.22 -8.70 -10.31
N ALA A 162 2.65 -8.50 -9.06
CA ALA A 162 3.97 -8.00 -8.78
C ALA A 162 4.68 -8.91 -7.77
N PHE A 163 6.00 -8.88 -7.79
CA PHE A 163 6.87 -9.57 -6.85
C PHE A 163 7.85 -8.57 -6.26
N VAL A 164 8.25 -8.78 -5.02
CA VAL A 164 9.26 -7.98 -4.36
C VAL A 164 10.34 -8.87 -3.77
N GLY A 165 11.58 -8.45 -3.91
CA GLY A 165 12.74 -9.12 -3.33
C GLY A 165 13.83 -8.11 -2.98
N ARG A 166 14.86 -8.60 -2.28
CA ARG A 166 16.04 -7.80 -1.98
C ARG A 166 17.32 -8.62 -2.21
N ARG A 167 18.39 -7.91 -2.59
CA ARG A 167 19.74 -8.46 -2.71
C ARG A 167 20.77 -7.34 -2.65
N GLU A 168 21.86 -7.56 -1.93
CA GLU A 168 23.06 -6.72 -1.97
C GLU A 168 22.77 -5.20 -1.81
N GLY A 169 21.85 -4.85 -0.92
CA GLY A 169 21.51 -3.45 -0.66
C GLY A 169 20.53 -2.81 -1.66
N ASN A 170 19.87 -3.62 -2.49
CA ASN A 170 18.86 -3.16 -3.42
C ASN A 170 17.52 -3.85 -3.15
N LEU A 171 16.43 -3.13 -3.42
CA LEU A 171 15.09 -3.69 -3.61
C LEU A 171 14.88 -3.96 -5.09
N TYR A 172 14.22 -5.07 -5.38
CA TYR A 172 13.85 -5.48 -6.71
C TYR A 172 12.35 -5.66 -6.80
N PHE A 173 11.77 -5.24 -7.90
CA PHE A 173 10.36 -5.45 -8.22
C PHE A 173 10.28 -6.06 -9.61
N ALA A 174 9.44 -7.11 -9.75
CA ALA A 174 8.99 -7.58 -11.04
C ALA A 174 7.49 -7.43 -11.13
N ILE A 175 6.98 -6.85 -12.20
CA ILE A 175 5.57 -6.55 -12.37
C ILE A 175 5.11 -7.05 -13.73
N ARG A 176 3.99 -7.77 -13.73
CA ARG A 176 3.31 -8.21 -14.95
C ARG A 176 1.92 -7.57 -15.00
N CYS A 177 1.63 -6.90 -16.10
CA CYS A 177 0.36 -6.22 -16.36
C CYS A 177 -0.32 -6.87 -17.58
N GLY A 178 -1.49 -7.47 -17.37
CA GLY A 178 -2.33 -7.95 -18.47
C GLY A 178 -2.79 -6.81 -19.37
N LEU A 179 -2.99 -7.06 -20.65
CA LEU A 179 -3.45 -6.08 -21.63
C LEU A 179 -4.71 -6.58 -22.31
N ASP A 180 -5.66 -5.69 -22.55
CA ASP A 180 -6.75 -6.01 -23.49
C ASP A 180 -6.15 -6.19 -24.89
N SER A 181 -6.48 -7.29 -25.56
CA SER A 181 -6.04 -7.58 -26.92
C SER A 181 -6.48 -6.52 -27.96
N ARG A 182 -7.48 -5.72 -27.59
CA ARG A 182 -8.04 -4.65 -28.41
C ARG A 182 -7.39 -3.28 -28.20
N GLY A 183 -6.48 -3.18 -27.23
CA GLY A 183 -5.88 -1.90 -26.87
C GLY A 183 -4.93 -1.34 -27.95
N ASN A 184 -4.90 -0.04 -28.10
CA ASN A 184 -4.12 0.67 -29.10
C ASN A 184 -2.63 0.67 -28.74
N ALA A 185 -1.80 -0.05 -29.49
CA ALA A 185 -0.36 -0.16 -29.26
C ALA A 185 0.36 1.21 -29.22
N GLU A 186 -0.10 2.20 -29.98
CA GLU A 186 0.49 3.54 -29.98
C GLU A 186 0.27 4.27 -28.64
N ARG A 187 -0.88 4.09 -27.99
CA ARG A 187 -1.16 4.67 -26.68
C ARG A 187 -0.29 4.05 -25.59
N ARG A 188 0.01 2.76 -25.70
CA ARG A 188 0.84 2.03 -24.73
C ARG A 188 2.27 2.49 -24.70
N ASN A 189 2.79 2.96 -25.83
CA ASN A 189 4.16 3.45 -25.98
C ASN A 189 4.29 4.96 -25.67
N ARG A 190 3.21 5.63 -25.31
CA ARG A 190 3.28 7.03 -24.94
C ARG A 190 3.94 7.19 -23.58
N PRO A 191 4.95 8.05 -23.44
CA PRO A 191 5.51 8.39 -22.13
C PRO A 191 4.40 8.86 -21.18
N PRO A 192 4.43 8.49 -19.89
CA PRO A 192 3.50 9.03 -18.92
C PRO A 192 3.55 10.56 -18.95
N ASP A 193 2.39 11.21 -19.04
CA ASP A 193 2.30 12.67 -18.87
C ASP A 193 2.56 12.96 -17.38
N VAL A 194 3.80 13.31 -17.07
CA VAL A 194 4.27 13.53 -15.70
C VAL A 194 3.87 14.93 -15.24
N VAL A 195 2.75 15.02 -14.53
CA VAL A 195 2.47 16.18 -13.69
C VAL A 195 2.99 15.87 -12.29
N ALA A 196 3.82 16.73 -11.72
CA ALA A 196 4.67 16.49 -10.56
C ALA A 196 3.96 15.94 -9.29
N ASP A 197 2.65 16.02 -9.20
CA ASP A 197 1.86 15.59 -8.03
C ASP A 197 0.68 14.66 -8.37
N MET A 198 0.60 14.16 -9.61
CA MET A 198 -0.53 13.33 -10.05
C MET A 198 -0.02 12.03 -10.70
N VAL A 199 -0.85 10.98 -10.59
CA VAL A 199 -0.71 9.77 -11.41
C VAL A 199 -0.48 10.18 -12.86
N PRO A 200 0.43 9.52 -13.61
CA PRO A 200 0.49 9.68 -15.04
C PRO A 200 -0.90 9.45 -15.65
N THR A 201 -1.67 10.50 -15.81
CA THR A 201 -2.98 10.43 -16.44
C THR A 201 -2.80 10.40 -17.94
N GLY A 202 -3.47 9.46 -18.61
CA GLY A 202 -3.42 9.36 -20.06
C GLY A 202 -2.33 8.46 -20.63
N ALA A 203 -1.63 7.69 -19.80
CA ALA A 203 -0.70 6.64 -20.25
C ALA A 203 -0.83 5.37 -19.39
N GLU A 204 -0.66 4.22 -19.99
CA GLU A 204 -0.51 2.95 -19.29
C GLU A 204 0.76 3.02 -18.42
N ALA A 205 0.63 2.74 -17.11
CA ALA A 205 1.78 2.77 -16.21
C ALA A 205 1.56 1.94 -14.94
N VAL A 206 2.64 1.45 -14.36
CA VAL A 206 2.71 1.00 -12.97
C VAL A 206 3.46 2.01 -12.14
N GLU A 207 3.06 2.17 -10.90
CA GLU A 207 3.69 3.08 -9.96
C GLU A 207 3.94 2.37 -8.62
N ILE A 208 5.18 2.40 -8.16
CA ILE A 208 5.61 1.91 -6.85
C ILE A 208 5.66 3.11 -5.91
N LEU A 209 4.95 3.00 -4.78
CA LEU A 209 4.81 4.01 -3.76
C LEU A 209 5.48 3.51 -2.48
N ILE A 210 6.47 4.23 -1.97
CA ILE A 210 7.27 3.82 -0.82
C ILE A 210 7.26 4.94 0.24
N ASP A 211 6.87 4.58 1.47
CA ASP A 211 7.07 5.38 2.68
C ASP A 211 8.04 4.64 3.62
N PRO A 212 9.35 4.93 3.57
CA PRO A 212 10.31 4.21 4.39
C PRO A 212 10.12 4.43 5.89
N SER A 213 9.38 5.45 6.29
CA SER A 213 9.05 5.69 7.70
C SER A 213 7.91 4.80 8.22
N ASN A 214 7.06 4.32 7.33
CA ASN A 214 5.79 3.64 7.63
C ASN A 214 4.95 4.32 8.74
N ALA A 215 5.17 5.59 8.97
CA ALA A 215 4.54 6.31 10.08
C ALA A 215 3.08 6.69 9.79
N GLY A 216 2.69 6.76 8.52
CA GLY A 216 1.36 7.18 8.09
C GLY A 216 1.01 8.64 8.47
N THR A 217 1.99 9.42 8.90
CA THR A 217 1.82 10.81 9.36
C THR A 217 2.30 11.83 8.34
N ARG A 218 3.05 11.38 7.34
CA ARG A 218 3.58 12.24 6.29
C ARG A 218 2.49 12.76 5.36
N SER A 219 2.83 13.81 4.64
CA SER A 219 2.09 14.28 3.48
C SER A 219 2.21 13.27 2.32
N SER A 220 1.25 13.26 1.40
CA SER A 220 1.37 12.50 0.16
C SER A 220 2.57 12.94 -0.69
N ALA A 221 3.02 14.19 -0.53
CA ALA A 221 4.22 14.71 -1.18
C ALA A 221 5.53 14.08 -0.68
N ASP A 222 5.51 13.45 0.50
CA ASP A 222 6.68 12.81 1.12
C ASP A 222 6.82 11.33 0.76
N VAL A 223 5.90 10.76 -0.01
CA VAL A 223 5.96 9.38 -0.51
C VAL A 223 6.93 9.33 -1.70
N TYR A 224 7.86 8.40 -1.66
CA TYR A 224 8.73 8.11 -2.81
C TYR A 224 7.94 7.37 -3.88
N ARG A 225 8.08 7.78 -5.12
CA ARG A 225 7.30 7.28 -6.24
C ARG A 225 8.19 6.93 -7.41
N ILE A 226 7.95 5.78 -8.00
CA ILE A 226 8.67 5.28 -9.17
C ILE A 226 7.62 4.78 -10.15
N ALA A 227 7.48 5.45 -11.31
CA ALA A 227 6.53 5.03 -12.33
C ALA A 227 7.25 4.56 -13.59
N VAL A 228 6.77 3.45 -14.16
CA VAL A 228 7.29 2.87 -15.38
C VAL A 228 6.13 2.56 -16.33
N GLY A 229 6.27 2.94 -17.59
CA GLY A 229 5.32 2.61 -18.67
C GLY A 229 5.81 1.49 -19.57
N PRO A 230 4.92 0.87 -20.38
CA PRO A 230 5.28 -0.23 -21.28
C PRO A 230 6.29 0.15 -22.37
N GLY A 231 6.45 1.45 -22.67
CA GLY A 231 7.49 1.96 -23.57
C GLY A 231 8.86 2.16 -22.88
N GLY A 232 9.01 1.78 -21.61
CA GLY A 232 10.28 1.92 -20.86
C GLY A 232 10.53 3.33 -20.31
N ALA A 233 9.56 4.24 -20.39
CA ALA A 233 9.69 5.54 -19.74
C ALA A 233 9.71 5.39 -18.22
N LEU A 234 10.69 6.02 -17.54
CA LEU A 234 10.84 6.04 -16.10
C LEU A 234 10.58 7.43 -15.56
N TRP A 235 9.77 7.53 -14.52
CA TRP A 235 9.57 8.74 -13.75
C TRP A 235 9.83 8.47 -12.27
N GLN A 236 10.42 9.45 -11.59
CA GLN A 236 10.83 9.34 -10.19
C GLN A 236 10.43 10.60 -9.43
N HIS A 237 9.97 10.43 -8.20
CA HIS A 237 9.66 11.53 -7.30
C HIS A 237 9.95 11.12 -5.85
N GLY A 238 10.48 12.02 -5.06
CA GLY A 238 10.76 11.73 -3.64
C GLY A 238 11.35 12.91 -2.91
N VAL A 239 11.68 12.71 -1.65
CA VAL A 239 12.25 13.72 -0.75
C VAL A 239 13.78 13.62 -0.79
N ALA A 240 14.45 14.67 -1.26
CA ALA A 240 15.91 14.66 -1.42
C ALA A 240 16.68 14.80 -0.09
N THR A 241 16.06 15.45 0.91
CA THR A 241 16.73 15.79 2.18
C THR A 241 15.92 15.37 3.40
N ASP A 242 16.60 15.25 4.55
CA ASP A 242 16.04 14.86 5.80
C ASP A 242 16.54 15.73 6.98
N PRO A 243 15.68 16.51 7.66
CA PRO A 243 14.27 16.73 7.34
C PRO A 243 14.07 17.41 5.98
N PRO A 244 12.90 17.23 5.34
CA PRO A 244 12.64 17.84 4.04
C PRO A 244 12.62 19.37 4.20
N THR A 245 13.67 20.03 3.70
CA THR A 245 13.80 21.49 3.72
C THR A 245 13.47 22.14 2.38
N ALA A 246 13.27 21.32 1.36
CA ALA A 246 12.96 21.76 -0.01
C ALA A 246 11.89 20.86 -0.63
N PRO A 247 11.14 21.34 -1.63
CA PRO A 247 10.20 20.52 -2.37
C PRO A 247 10.91 19.31 -3.01
N ALA A 248 10.21 18.19 -3.03
CA ALA A 248 10.67 16.84 -3.38
C ALA A 248 11.20 16.63 -4.83
N ARG A 249 11.61 17.65 -5.53
CA ARG A 249 11.86 17.63 -6.98
C ARG A 249 13.16 16.95 -7.42
N ASP A 250 14.11 16.71 -6.52
CA ASP A 250 15.48 16.33 -6.90
C ASP A 250 15.87 14.89 -6.50
N TRP A 251 14.89 14.04 -6.10
CA TRP A 251 15.17 12.64 -5.84
C TRP A 251 15.26 11.86 -7.15
N SER A 252 16.46 11.60 -7.60
CA SER A 252 16.75 10.90 -8.85
C SER A 252 17.89 9.89 -8.65
N PRO A 253 17.63 8.81 -7.88
CA PRO A 253 18.63 7.76 -7.69
C PRO A 253 18.85 6.99 -9.00
N PRO A 254 19.98 6.27 -9.13
CA PRO A 254 20.28 5.46 -10.29
C PRO A 254 19.44 4.17 -10.28
N ILE A 255 18.12 4.29 -10.54
CA ILE A 255 17.21 3.16 -10.69
C ILE A 255 17.52 2.46 -12.01
N ARG A 256 17.76 1.15 -11.96
CA ARG A 256 17.82 0.30 -13.14
C ARG A 256 16.43 -0.29 -13.40
N HIS A 257 16.00 -0.26 -14.64
CA HIS A 257 14.73 -0.87 -15.03
C HIS A 257 14.81 -1.40 -16.46
N ALA A 258 13.98 -2.36 -16.74
CA ALA A 258 13.76 -2.88 -18.08
C ALA A 258 12.29 -3.27 -18.25
N VAL A 259 11.80 -3.16 -19.47
CA VAL A 259 10.42 -3.47 -19.83
C VAL A 259 10.40 -4.39 -21.02
N ARG A 260 9.48 -5.37 -21.04
CA ARG A 260 9.21 -6.23 -22.18
C ARG A 260 7.72 -6.19 -22.48
N LEU A 261 7.39 -5.90 -23.73
CA LEU A 261 6.01 -5.92 -24.22
C LEU A 261 5.73 -7.25 -24.94
N ALA A 262 4.67 -7.93 -24.56
CA ALA A 262 4.12 -9.12 -25.21
C ALA A 262 2.73 -8.81 -25.79
N GLY A 263 2.11 -9.80 -26.46
CA GLY A 263 0.81 -9.62 -27.11
C GLY A 263 -0.34 -9.32 -26.14
N ASP A 264 -0.35 -10.00 -25.00
CA ASP A 264 -1.42 -9.98 -24.00
C ASP A 264 -1.02 -9.38 -22.65
N HIS A 265 0.25 -8.99 -22.51
CA HIS A 265 0.76 -8.37 -21.28
C HIS A 265 2.05 -7.59 -21.56
N TRP A 266 2.45 -6.82 -20.57
CA TRP A 266 3.81 -6.30 -20.47
C TRP A 266 4.39 -6.57 -19.08
N THR A 267 5.70 -6.58 -19.00
CA THR A 267 6.45 -6.82 -17.77
C THR A 267 7.45 -5.71 -17.53
N ALA A 268 7.71 -5.42 -16.28
CA ALA A 268 8.75 -4.50 -15.86
C ALA A 268 9.56 -5.12 -14.73
N GLU A 269 10.87 -4.96 -14.80
CA GLU A 269 11.77 -5.21 -13.69
C GLU A 269 12.45 -3.92 -13.29
N ILE A 270 12.52 -3.69 -11.99
CA ILE A 270 12.98 -2.42 -11.41
C ILE A 270 13.89 -2.74 -10.22
N GLU A 271 15.11 -2.21 -10.25
CA GLU A 271 16.07 -2.29 -9.16
C GLU A 271 16.23 -0.92 -8.52
N VAL A 272 15.97 -0.82 -7.22
CA VAL A 272 16.00 0.41 -6.44
C VAL A 272 17.05 0.30 -5.35
N PRO A 273 18.13 1.10 -5.39
CA PRO A 273 19.14 1.08 -4.34
C PRO A 273 18.54 1.52 -3.00
N LEU A 274 18.71 0.73 -1.93
CA LEU A 274 18.33 1.15 -0.58
C LEU A 274 19.09 2.42 -0.14
N ALA A 275 20.28 2.65 -0.69
CA ALA A 275 21.04 3.87 -0.49
C ALA A 275 20.34 5.13 -1.02
N ALA A 276 19.34 5.01 -1.88
CA ALA A 276 18.50 6.11 -2.36
C ALA A 276 17.65 6.74 -1.25
N PHE A 277 17.42 6.01 -0.16
CA PHE A 277 16.61 6.47 0.97
C PHE A 277 17.48 6.94 2.13
N PRO A 278 17.00 7.89 2.97
CA PRO A 278 17.74 8.37 4.12
C PRO A 278 18.19 7.24 5.06
N GLU A 279 19.43 7.32 5.57
CA GLU A 279 20.04 6.24 6.34
C GLU A 279 19.22 5.77 7.54
N ARG A 280 18.56 6.70 8.24
CA ARG A 280 17.71 6.36 9.39
C ARG A 280 16.59 5.39 9.06
N TYR A 281 16.10 5.37 7.81
CA TYR A 281 15.02 4.46 7.39
C TYR A 281 15.53 3.10 6.92
N ARG A 282 16.79 3.02 6.45
CA ARG A 282 17.37 1.75 5.97
C ARG A 282 17.49 0.68 7.05
N ARG A 283 17.43 1.09 8.32
CA ARG A 283 17.45 0.19 9.49
C ARG A 283 16.05 -0.17 9.99
N GLN A 284 15.00 0.37 9.38
CA GLN A 284 13.64 0.02 9.77
C GLN A 284 13.24 -1.29 9.12
N ALA A 285 12.69 -2.20 9.92
CA ALA A 285 12.27 -3.53 9.46
C ALA A 285 10.97 -3.49 8.64
N VAL A 286 10.19 -2.41 8.72
CA VAL A 286 8.91 -2.29 8.01
C VAL A 286 8.77 -0.94 7.35
N TRP A 287 8.49 -0.95 6.06
CA TRP A 287 8.21 0.22 5.24
C TRP A 287 6.76 0.23 4.75
N GLY A 288 6.23 1.39 4.45
CA GLY A 288 4.97 1.50 3.71
C GLY A 288 5.21 1.23 2.23
N LEU A 289 4.36 0.41 1.62
CA LEU A 289 4.42 0.06 0.20
C LEU A 289 3.03 0.06 -0.42
N ASN A 290 2.92 0.57 -1.63
CA ASN A 290 1.83 0.24 -2.52
C ASN A 290 2.38 0.07 -3.95
N VAL A 291 1.71 -0.75 -4.73
CA VAL A 291 1.90 -0.81 -6.17
C VAL A 291 0.55 -0.46 -6.78
N ALA A 292 0.52 0.56 -7.62
CA ALA A 292 -0.66 1.01 -8.33
C ALA A 292 -0.46 0.82 -9.84
N ARG A 293 -1.54 0.59 -10.56
CA ARG A 293 -1.56 0.53 -12.02
C ARG A 293 -2.65 1.42 -12.55
N PHE A 294 -2.31 2.22 -13.52
CA PHE A 294 -3.27 2.87 -14.39
C PHE A 294 -3.40 2.07 -15.69
N ASP A 295 -4.56 1.44 -15.87
CA ASP A 295 -4.94 0.76 -17.11
C ASP A 295 -5.55 1.79 -18.05
N LEU A 296 -4.84 2.06 -19.16
CA LEU A 296 -5.24 3.08 -20.11
C LEU A 296 -6.51 2.70 -20.87
N ASP A 297 -6.67 1.44 -21.24
CA ASP A 297 -7.79 0.99 -22.04
C ASP A 297 -9.09 0.97 -21.22
N ALA A 298 -9.00 0.54 -19.96
CA ALA A 298 -10.12 0.55 -19.03
C ALA A 298 -10.35 1.92 -18.34
N GLN A 299 -9.41 2.86 -18.48
CA GLN A 299 -9.40 4.12 -17.71
C GLN A 299 -9.52 3.87 -16.21
N GLU A 300 -8.84 2.82 -15.74
CA GLU A 300 -8.96 2.33 -14.39
C GLU A 300 -7.64 2.49 -13.62
N LEU A 301 -7.73 3.04 -12.42
CA LEU A 301 -6.66 3.01 -11.45
C LEU A 301 -6.94 1.87 -10.46
N SER A 302 -6.05 0.90 -10.39
CA SER A 302 -6.10 -0.18 -9.40
C SER A 302 -4.86 -0.17 -8.52
N ASN A 303 -4.92 -0.79 -7.33
CA ASN A 303 -3.79 -0.85 -6.43
C ASN A 303 -3.82 -2.09 -5.53
N TRP A 304 -2.62 -2.54 -5.13
CA TRP A 304 -2.44 -3.70 -4.27
C TRP A 304 -2.90 -3.47 -2.83
N ALA A 305 -2.50 -2.36 -2.19
CA ALA A 305 -2.84 -2.10 -0.80
C ALA A 305 -4.35 -1.90 -0.57
N GLY A 306 -5.11 -1.68 -1.64
CA GLY A 306 -6.55 -1.44 -1.58
C GLY A 306 -6.90 -0.07 -1.03
N ALA A 307 -6.03 0.91 -1.26
CA ALA A 307 -6.32 2.31 -1.00
C ALA A 307 -7.59 2.75 -1.73
N ARG A 308 -8.41 3.53 -1.05
CA ARG A 308 -9.64 4.10 -1.61
C ARG A 308 -9.47 5.61 -1.79
N GLY A 309 -9.89 6.11 -2.93
CA GLY A 309 -9.83 7.53 -3.26
C GLY A 309 -8.43 8.02 -3.63
N ASN A 310 -7.49 8.05 -2.70
CA ASN A 310 -6.13 8.55 -2.94
C ASN A 310 -5.07 7.50 -2.61
N VAL A 311 -4.44 6.93 -3.63
CA VAL A 311 -3.37 5.93 -3.49
C VAL A 311 -2.08 6.50 -2.89
N TYR A 312 -1.90 7.82 -2.94
CA TYR A 312 -0.73 8.52 -2.40
C TYR A 312 -0.83 8.83 -0.90
N ASN A 313 -1.98 8.53 -0.29
CA ASN A 313 -2.13 8.74 1.14
C ASN A 313 -1.24 7.74 1.91
N PRO A 314 -0.18 8.18 2.61
CA PRO A 314 0.71 7.25 3.30
C PRO A 314 0.01 6.40 4.37
N ARG A 315 -1.18 6.81 4.83
CA ARG A 315 -1.96 6.02 5.79
C ARG A 315 -2.57 4.75 5.19
N THR A 316 -2.76 4.73 3.88
CA THR A 316 -3.42 3.62 3.17
C THR A 316 -2.44 2.71 2.44
N LEU A 317 -1.13 2.94 2.58
CA LEU A 317 -0.13 2.02 2.06
C LEU A 317 -0.20 0.69 2.81
N GLY A 318 0.14 -0.39 2.15
CA GLY A 318 0.42 -1.68 2.76
C GLY A 318 1.78 -1.67 3.47
N ASN A 319 2.22 -2.83 3.92
CA ASN A 319 3.43 -2.98 4.73
C ASN A 319 4.41 -3.92 4.02
N LEU A 320 5.63 -3.43 3.79
CA LEU A 320 6.77 -4.18 3.28
C LEU A 320 7.70 -4.49 4.45
N THR A 321 7.90 -5.76 4.77
CA THR A 321 8.94 -6.15 5.74
C THR A 321 10.26 -6.39 5.03
N LEU A 322 11.31 -5.84 5.63
CA LEU A 322 12.70 -6.01 5.21
C LEU A 322 13.38 -6.93 6.23
N PRO A 323 13.56 -8.21 5.91
CA PRO A 323 14.16 -9.19 6.81
C PRO A 323 15.59 -8.84 7.17
#